data_35f7ad18257a039df091139428e6a28a
#
_entry.id   35f7ad18257a039df091139428e6a28a
#
_cell.length_a   1.000
_cell.length_b   1.000
_cell.length_c   1.000
_cell.angle_alpha   90.00
_cell.angle_beta   90.00
_cell.angle_gamma   90.00
#
_symmetry.space_group_name_H-M   'P 1'
#
loop_
_entity.id
_entity.type
_entity.pdbx_description
1 polymer ?
#
loop_
_entity_poly.entity_id
_entity_poly.type
_entity_poly.pdbx_seq_one_letter_code
_entity_poly.pdbx_strand_id
1 'polypeptide(L)'
;MSDDDNSPISVRAAKQLFAELKAAPALVLAVSGGPDSVALMWLAARWRRGLARGPQLTVVTVDHGLRPEAAREAREVKRQATELGLTHRTLRWRGAKPTTGLPAAAREARYRLLAQAARAAGASHVLTAHTRDDQAETVLMRLLRGSGIAGLSAMARLTMRDGIVLARPLLDVPKSQLIATLRRAKVGFADDPTNRNAAFTRPRLRALLPQLAAEGGDARTLARLSARLARANAAVEVLTDGAERFLRLRDRGDAPHGAAARSFEATAFATLPEEVRLRLLLRAIDALGHEGPAELGKVETLLTALDQAMAAGTAAGPRASANGRPVLKQTMAGALISLAGGRIHIGPAPAPRSKGDLKGG
;
A
#
# COMPACT_ATOMS: atom_id res chain seq x y z
N MET A 1 21.91 -21.28 4.56
CA MET A 1 21.06 -21.05 3.37
C MET A 1 20.51 -22.41 2.97
N SER A 2 19.20 -22.64 3.06
CA SER A 2 18.67 -23.92 2.54
C SER A 2 18.75 -23.86 1.01
N ASP A 3 19.21 -24.95 0.40
CA ASP A 3 19.31 -25.15 -1.07
C ASP A 3 18.01 -24.89 -1.85
N ASP A 4 16.94 -24.65 -1.15
CA ASP A 4 15.57 -24.51 -1.65
C ASP A 4 15.30 -23.22 -2.43
N ASP A 5 16.06 -22.13 -2.17
CA ASP A 5 15.80 -20.82 -2.79
C ASP A 5 16.17 -20.74 -4.29
N ASN A 6 16.95 -21.67 -4.80
CA ASN A 6 17.34 -21.76 -6.21
C ASN A 6 16.70 -22.97 -6.93
N SER A 7 15.92 -23.76 -6.22
CA SER A 7 15.23 -24.91 -6.80
C SER A 7 13.91 -24.51 -7.47
N PRO A 8 13.51 -25.13 -8.58
CA PRO A 8 12.23 -24.85 -9.23
C PRO A 8 11.04 -25.12 -8.30
N ILE A 9 9.99 -24.32 -8.41
CA ILE A 9 8.76 -24.51 -7.63
C ILE A 9 8.14 -25.87 -7.96
N SER A 10 7.92 -26.68 -6.92
CA SER A 10 7.27 -27.99 -7.05
C SER A 10 5.77 -27.82 -7.38
N VAL A 11 5.17 -28.87 -7.95
CA VAL A 11 3.72 -28.89 -8.24
C VAL A 11 2.89 -28.69 -6.98
N ARG A 12 3.32 -29.25 -5.84
CA ARG A 12 2.66 -29.11 -4.55
C ARG A 12 2.72 -27.66 -4.06
N ALA A 13 3.91 -27.04 -4.10
CA ALA A 13 4.08 -25.63 -3.72
C ALA A 13 3.25 -24.71 -4.62
N ALA A 14 3.25 -24.94 -5.94
CA ALA A 14 2.43 -24.17 -6.88
C ALA A 14 0.93 -24.25 -6.54
N LYS A 15 0.41 -25.41 -6.15
CA LYS A 15 -0.99 -25.56 -5.71
C LYS A 15 -1.29 -24.73 -4.46
N GLN A 16 -0.37 -24.66 -3.51
CA GLN A 16 -0.53 -23.89 -2.27
C GLN A 16 -0.57 -22.38 -2.52
N LEU A 17 0.24 -21.88 -3.48
CA LEU A 17 0.28 -20.45 -3.83
C LEU A 17 -1.09 -19.88 -4.24
N PHE A 18 -1.94 -20.69 -4.84
CA PHE A 18 -3.24 -20.28 -5.38
C PHE A 18 -4.45 -20.93 -4.66
N ALA A 19 -4.23 -21.63 -3.55
CA ALA A 19 -5.27 -22.43 -2.89
C ALA A 19 -6.51 -21.61 -2.52
N GLU A 20 -6.31 -20.42 -1.96
CA GLU A 20 -7.37 -19.52 -1.52
C GLU A 20 -8.19 -18.92 -2.69
N LEU A 21 -7.64 -18.97 -3.90
CA LEU A 21 -8.25 -18.39 -5.11
C LEU A 21 -9.12 -19.38 -5.88
N LYS A 22 -9.19 -20.65 -5.42
CA LYS A 22 -9.91 -21.73 -6.13
C LYS A 22 -11.40 -21.44 -6.31
N ALA A 23 -12.04 -20.79 -5.34
CA ALA A 23 -13.46 -20.47 -5.36
C ALA A 23 -13.80 -19.19 -6.13
N ALA A 24 -12.81 -18.42 -6.59
CA ALA A 24 -13.07 -17.21 -7.36
C ALA A 24 -13.71 -17.55 -8.71
N PRO A 25 -14.67 -16.75 -9.21
CA PRO A 25 -15.30 -16.99 -10.52
C PRO A 25 -14.33 -16.76 -11.66
N ALA A 26 -13.54 -15.68 -11.57
CA ALA A 26 -12.53 -15.30 -12.55
C ALA A 26 -11.37 -14.56 -11.86
N LEU A 27 -10.19 -14.60 -12.48
CA LEU A 27 -8.97 -13.94 -12.03
C LEU A 27 -8.29 -13.22 -13.20
N VAL A 28 -7.80 -12.02 -12.96
CA VAL A 28 -6.93 -11.30 -13.89
C VAL A 28 -5.48 -11.45 -13.46
N LEU A 29 -4.61 -11.85 -14.38
CA LEU A 29 -3.17 -11.94 -14.19
C LEU A 29 -2.50 -10.72 -14.82
N ALA A 30 -1.85 -9.87 -14.02
CA ALA A 30 -1.10 -8.72 -14.50
C ALA A 30 0.30 -9.15 -14.95
N VAL A 31 0.51 -9.24 -16.27
CA VAL A 31 1.75 -9.75 -16.87
C VAL A 31 2.42 -8.69 -17.71
N SER A 32 3.67 -8.34 -17.37
CA SER A 32 4.48 -7.33 -18.06
C SER A 32 5.53 -7.91 -19.03
N GLY A 33 5.72 -9.22 -19.02
CA GLY A 33 6.75 -9.90 -19.82
C GLY A 33 8.05 -10.20 -19.06
N GLY A 34 8.30 -9.56 -17.92
CA GLY A 34 9.45 -9.88 -17.06
C GLY A 34 9.30 -11.21 -16.34
N PRO A 35 10.41 -11.77 -15.80
CA PRO A 35 10.48 -13.14 -15.30
C PRO A 35 9.42 -13.44 -14.24
N ASP A 36 9.22 -12.55 -13.29
CA ASP A 36 8.29 -12.76 -12.17
C ASP A 36 6.85 -12.87 -12.68
N SER A 37 6.45 -11.98 -13.61
CA SER A 37 5.11 -11.94 -14.16
C SER A 37 4.83 -13.11 -15.13
N VAL A 38 5.83 -13.54 -15.89
CA VAL A 38 5.73 -14.73 -16.74
C VAL A 38 5.63 -15.99 -15.88
N ALA A 39 6.39 -16.05 -14.78
CA ALA A 39 6.30 -17.17 -13.83
C ALA A 39 4.91 -17.23 -13.17
N LEU A 40 4.34 -16.08 -12.77
CA LEU A 40 2.96 -16.01 -12.27
C LEU A 40 1.98 -16.61 -13.27
N MET A 41 2.04 -16.18 -14.53
CA MET A 41 1.17 -16.66 -15.61
C MET A 41 1.31 -18.18 -15.81
N TRP A 42 2.54 -18.66 -15.92
CA TRP A 42 2.83 -20.08 -16.15
C TRP A 42 2.37 -20.96 -14.99
N LEU A 43 2.66 -20.56 -13.74
CA LEU A 43 2.24 -21.29 -12.54
C LEU A 43 0.71 -21.30 -12.38
N ALA A 44 0.06 -20.17 -12.59
CA ALA A 44 -1.40 -20.06 -12.52
C ALA A 44 -2.09 -20.91 -13.60
N ALA A 45 -1.58 -20.94 -14.84
CA ALA A 45 -2.10 -21.78 -15.91
C ALA A 45 -2.00 -23.28 -15.55
N ARG A 46 -0.87 -23.72 -15.03
CA ARG A 46 -0.66 -25.12 -14.61
C ARG A 46 -1.54 -25.50 -13.42
N TRP A 47 -1.64 -24.63 -12.43
CA TRP A 47 -2.54 -24.82 -11.31
C TRP A 47 -3.99 -24.95 -11.78
N ARG A 48 -4.46 -24.07 -12.67
CA ARG A 48 -5.84 -24.08 -13.18
C ARG A 48 -6.14 -25.36 -13.98
N ARG A 49 -5.20 -25.86 -14.80
CA ARG A 49 -5.33 -27.14 -15.53
C ARG A 49 -5.49 -28.34 -14.60
N GLY A 50 -4.91 -28.29 -13.41
CA GLY A 50 -5.01 -29.35 -12.42
C GLY A 50 -6.30 -29.35 -11.60
N LEU A 51 -7.24 -28.43 -11.90
CA LEU A 51 -8.54 -28.33 -11.22
C LEU A 51 -9.67 -28.78 -12.15
N ALA A 52 -10.54 -29.67 -11.67
CA ALA A 52 -11.77 -30.04 -12.39
C ALA A 52 -12.69 -28.82 -12.56
N ARG A 53 -12.82 -28.00 -11.51
CA ARG A 53 -13.52 -26.72 -11.52
C ARG A 53 -12.63 -25.64 -10.90
N GLY A 54 -12.64 -24.43 -11.47
CA GLY A 54 -11.82 -23.35 -10.97
C GLY A 54 -12.02 -22.07 -11.80
N PRO A 55 -11.36 -20.97 -11.41
CA PRO A 55 -11.58 -19.65 -11.99
C PRO A 55 -11.22 -19.60 -13.48
N GLN A 56 -11.93 -18.73 -14.21
CA GLN A 56 -11.49 -18.30 -15.52
C GLN A 56 -10.26 -17.39 -15.37
N LEU A 57 -9.22 -17.61 -16.17
CA LEU A 57 -8.00 -16.81 -16.13
C LEU A 57 -7.91 -15.89 -17.35
N THR A 58 -7.70 -14.59 -17.12
CA THR A 58 -7.46 -13.60 -18.15
C THR A 58 -6.12 -12.91 -17.90
N VAL A 59 -5.22 -12.96 -18.88
CA VAL A 59 -3.92 -12.29 -18.84
C VAL A 59 -4.09 -10.86 -19.33
N VAL A 60 -3.57 -9.89 -18.59
CA VAL A 60 -3.63 -8.47 -18.94
C VAL A 60 -2.22 -7.87 -18.92
N THR A 61 -1.81 -7.31 -20.04
CA THR A 61 -0.60 -6.49 -20.18
C THR A 61 -0.99 -5.03 -20.29
N VAL A 62 -0.38 -4.18 -19.43
CA VAL A 62 -0.56 -2.73 -19.52
C VAL A 62 0.61 -2.11 -20.25
N ASP A 63 0.34 -1.57 -21.43
CA ASP A 63 1.29 -0.76 -22.20
C ASP A 63 1.18 0.71 -21.77
N HIS A 64 2.24 1.20 -21.14
CA HIS A 64 2.30 2.61 -20.72
C HIS A 64 2.60 3.57 -21.87
N GLY A 65 3.00 3.06 -23.06
CA GLY A 65 3.40 3.87 -24.21
C GLY A 65 4.60 4.76 -23.90
N LEU A 66 5.51 4.32 -23.03
CA LEU A 66 6.72 5.06 -22.64
C LEU A 66 7.97 4.54 -23.33
N ARG A 67 7.93 3.32 -23.86
CA ARG A 67 9.05 2.65 -24.54
C ARG A 67 8.57 1.98 -25.84
N PRO A 68 9.36 2.04 -26.91
CA PRO A 68 9.01 1.37 -28.17
C PRO A 68 8.92 -0.15 -28.04
N GLU A 69 9.71 -0.76 -27.12
CA GLU A 69 9.78 -2.21 -26.89
C GLU A 69 8.49 -2.77 -26.25
N ALA A 70 7.70 -1.93 -25.56
CA ALA A 70 6.50 -2.37 -24.82
C ALA A 70 5.49 -3.10 -25.72
N ALA A 71 5.33 -2.68 -26.97
CA ALA A 71 4.45 -3.33 -27.92
C ALA A 71 4.96 -4.73 -28.34
N ARG A 72 6.29 -4.93 -28.42
CA ARG A 72 6.91 -6.23 -28.70
C ARG A 72 6.75 -7.16 -27.51
N GLU A 73 7.03 -6.66 -26.30
CA GLU A 73 6.86 -7.41 -25.06
C GLU A 73 5.41 -7.87 -24.89
N ALA A 74 4.43 -7.00 -25.16
CA ALA A 74 3.01 -7.35 -25.09
C ALA A 74 2.61 -8.44 -26.10
N ARG A 75 3.17 -8.42 -27.33
CA ARG A 75 2.96 -9.47 -28.33
C ARG A 75 3.53 -10.82 -27.87
N GLU A 76 4.71 -10.81 -27.25
CA GLU A 76 5.34 -12.00 -26.74
C GLU A 76 4.52 -12.60 -25.58
N VAL A 77 4.05 -11.77 -24.65
CA VAL A 77 3.12 -12.22 -23.58
C VAL A 77 1.85 -12.81 -24.17
N LYS A 78 1.28 -12.19 -25.21
CA LYS A 78 0.10 -12.72 -25.91
C LYS A 78 0.36 -14.09 -26.50
N ARG A 79 1.50 -14.30 -27.18
CA ARG A 79 1.89 -15.59 -27.74
C ARG A 79 1.96 -16.66 -26.65
N GLN A 80 2.70 -16.39 -25.57
CA GLN A 80 2.84 -17.31 -24.43
C GLN A 80 1.51 -17.61 -23.73
N ALA A 81 0.65 -16.60 -23.55
CA ALA A 81 -0.69 -16.80 -23.00
C ALA A 81 -1.54 -17.72 -23.88
N THR A 82 -1.49 -17.55 -25.20
CA THR A 82 -2.20 -18.40 -26.17
C THR A 82 -1.69 -19.86 -26.12
N GLU A 83 -0.39 -20.07 -26.03
CA GLU A 83 0.22 -21.41 -25.87
C GLU A 83 -0.21 -22.08 -24.56
N LEU A 84 -0.47 -21.30 -23.52
CA LEU A 84 -1.01 -21.76 -22.25
C LEU A 84 -2.54 -21.93 -22.27
N GLY A 85 -3.22 -21.63 -23.37
CA GLY A 85 -4.68 -21.70 -23.49
C GLY A 85 -5.39 -20.57 -22.70
N LEU A 86 -4.72 -19.43 -22.47
CA LEU A 86 -5.25 -18.30 -21.72
C LEU A 86 -5.67 -17.17 -22.64
N THR A 87 -6.78 -16.50 -22.30
CA THR A 87 -7.18 -15.24 -22.95
C THR A 87 -6.22 -14.12 -22.57
N HIS A 88 -5.79 -13.32 -23.55
CA HIS A 88 -4.92 -12.16 -23.32
C HIS A 88 -5.55 -10.85 -23.81
N ARG A 89 -5.34 -9.77 -23.04
CA ARG A 89 -5.73 -8.40 -23.41
C ARG A 89 -4.56 -7.45 -23.16
N THR A 90 -4.26 -6.60 -24.14
CA THR A 90 -3.34 -5.47 -23.96
C THR A 90 -4.16 -4.21 -23.73
N LEU A 91 -3.89 -3.50 -22.63
CA LEU A 91 -4.51 -2.22 -22.30
C LEU A 91 -3.46 -1.12 -22.40
N ARG A 92 -3.77 -0.05 -23.10
CA ARG A 92 -2.85 1.06 -23.31
C ARG A 92 -3.23 2.26 -22.45
N TRP A 93 -2.24 2.81 -21.73
CA TRP A 93 -2.40 4.10 -21.08
C TRP A 93 -2.43 5.22 -22.12
N ARG A 94 -3.63 5.75 -22.35
CA ARG A 94 -3.90 6.85 -23.30
C ARG A 94 -3.91 8.20 -22.58
N GLY A 95 -3.75 9.29 -23.35
CA GLY A 95 -3.80 10.67 -22.90
C GLY A 95 -2.43 11.25 -22.56
N ALA A 96 -2.44 12.54 -22.17
CA ALA A 96 -1.24 13.28 -21.78
C ALA A 96 -0.59 12.65 -20.53
N LYS A 97 0.74 12.64 -20.53
CA LYS A 97 1.53 12.10 -19.43
C LYS A 97 2.16 13.26 -18.67
N PRO A 98 2.17 13.23 -17.34
CA PRO A 98 2.75 14.30 -16.55
C PRO A 98 4.27 14.34 -16.79
N THR A 99 4.83 15.54 -16.80
CA THR A 99 6.27 15.77 -16.91
C THR A 99 7.01 15.48 -15.60
N THR A 100 6.33 15.61 -14.47
CA THR A 100 6.85 15.31 -13.13
C THR A 100 6.04 14.18 -12.49
N GLY A 101 6.67 13.37 -11.63
CA GLY A 101 5.98 12.25 -10.95
C GLY A 101 5.51 11.12 -11.88
N LEU A 102 6.08 11.03 -13.10
CA LEU A 102 5.70 10.04 -14.10
C LEU A 102 5.64 8.58 -13.57
N PRO A 103 6.58 8.10 -12.72
CA PRO A 103 6.49 6.73 -12.19
C PRO A 103 5.25 6.50 -11.31
N ALA A 104 4.86 7.49 -10.50
CA ALA A 104 3.65 7.41 -9.67
C ALA A 104 2.39 7.42 -10.55
N ALA A 105 2.31 8.33 -11.53
CA ALA A 105 1.19 8.41 -12.47
C ALA A 105 1.04 7.13 -13.31
N ALA A 106 2.14 6.55 -13.77
CA ALA A 106 2.15 5.28 -14.50
C ALA A 106 1.64 4.13 -13.62
N ARG A 107 2.02 4.12 -12.33
CA ARG A 107 1.52 3.14 -11.35
C ARG A 107 0.00 3.28 -11.14
N GLU A 108 -0.51 4.51 -10.97
CA GLU A 108 -1.95 4.76 -10.85
C GLU A 108 -2.72 4.33 -12.10
N ALA A 109 -2.24 4.72 -13.27
CA ALA A 109 -2.84 4.32 -14.54
C ALA A 109 -2.87 2.80 -14.70
N ARG A 110 -1.80 2.09 -14.30
CA ARG A 110 -1.72 0.63 -14.32
C ARG A 110 -2.83 0.00 -13.49
N TYR A 111 -2.99 0.42 -12.22
CA TYR A 111 -4.00 -0.20 -11.36
C TYR A 111 -5.42 0.13 -11.80
N ARG A 112 -5.69 1.35 -12.23
CA ARG A 112 -6.98 1.74 -12.81
C ARG A 112 -7.35 0.87 -14.03
N LEU A 113 -6.42 0.66 -14.95
CA LEU A 113 -6.63 -0.19 -16.13
C LEU A 113 -6.84 -1.65 -15.76
N LEU A 114 -6.07 -2.16 -14.80
CA LEU A 114 -6.24 -3.53 -14.28
C LEU A 114 -7.59 -3.71 -13.60
N ALA A 115 -8.06 -2.72 -12.83
CA ALA A 115 -9.38 -2.73 -12.20
C ALA A 115 -10.51 -2.73 -13.25
N GLN A 116 -10.37 -1.94 -14.32
CA GLN A 116 -11.32 -1.96 -15.45
C GLN A 116 -11.35 -3.33 -16.13
N ALA A 117 -10.18 -3.94 -16.36
CA ALA A 117 -10.11 -5.29 -16.94
C ALA A 117 -10.75 -6.33 -16.05
N ALA A 118 -10.53 -6.25 -14.74
CA ALA A 118 -11.12 -7.18 -13.77
C ALA A 118 -12.65 -7.10 -13.79
N ARG A 119 -13.21 -5.88 -13.72
CA ARG A 119 -14.66 -5.68 -13.83
C ARG A 119 -15.23 -6.24 -15.14
N ALA A 120 -14.57 -5.96 -16.27
CA ALA A 120 -15.01 -6.45 -17.58
C ALA A 120 -14.91 -7.98 -17.75
N ALA A 121 -14.06 -8.64 -16.95
CA ALA A 121 -13.90 -10.09 -16.94
C ALA A 121 -14.73 -10.79 -15.84
N GLY A 122 -15.52 -10.06 -15.05
CA GLY A 122 -16.20 -10.59 -13.87
C GLY A 122 -15.22 -11.15 -12.82
N ALA A 123 -13.98 -10.65 -12.81
CA ALA A 123 -12.94 -11.14 -11.92
C ALA A 123 -12.99 -10.44 -10.56
N SER A 124 -12.94 -11.22 -9.50
CA SER A 124 -12.88 -10.71 -8.13
C SER A 124 -11.48 -10.25 -7.72
N HIS A 125 -10.45 -10.77 -8.38
CA HIS A 125 -9.05 -10.52 -8.00
C HIS A 125 -8.19 -10.16 -9.22
N VAL A 126 -7.21 -9.28 -8.99
CA VAL A 126 -6.07 -9.06 -9.88
C VAL A 126 -4.82 -9.60 -9.21
N LEU A 127 -4.15 -10.55 -9.85
CA LEU A 127 -2.92 -11.15 -9.37
C LEU A 127 -1.71 -10.39 -9.89
N THR A 128 -0.79 -10.05 -9.00
CA THR A 128 0.48 -9.39 -9.32
C THR A 128 1.66 -10.21 -8.82
N ALA A 129 2.75 -10.19 -9.55
CA ALA A 129 3.91 -11.05 -9.35
C ALA A 129 4.96 -10.44 -8.40
N HIS A 130 4.53 -9.78 -7.32
CA HIS A 130 5.47 -9.31 -6.31
C HIS A 130 6.08 -10.49 -5.55
N THR A 131 7.38 -10.44 -5.33
CA THR A 131 8.21 -11.50 -4.76
C THR A 131 8.69 -11.16 -3.34
N ARG A 132 9.39 -12.10 -2.71
CA ARG A 132 10.10 -11.88 -1.44
C ARG A 132 11.16 -10.79 -1.57
N ASP A 133 11.82 -10.72 -2.71
CA ASP A 133 12.83 -9.70 -3.01
C ASP A 133 12.17 -8.31 -3.06
N ASP A 134 10.99 -8.18 -3.66
CA ASP A 134 10.23 -6.92 -3.66
C ASP A 134 9.77 -6.52 -2.25
N GLN A 135 9.48 -7.48 -1.36
CA GLN A 135 9.21 -7.21 0.05
C GLN A 135 10.43 -6.61 0.74
N ALA A 136 11.61 -7.23 0.57
CA ALA A 136 12.86 -6.74 1.15
C ALA A 136 13.18 -5.32 0.66
N GLU A 137 13.09 -5.07 -0.65
CA GLU A 137 13.27 -3.74 -1.22
C GLU A 137 12.29 -2.72 -0.63
N THR A 138 11.03 -3.13 -0.42
CA THR A 138 9.98 -2.25 0.15
C THR A 138 10.25 -1.94 1.62
N VAL A 139 10.69 -2.92 2.41
CA VAL A 139 11.09 -2.71 3.81
C VAL A 139 12.23 -1.70 3.89
N LEU A 140 13.30 -1.90 3.11
CA LEU A 140 14.44 -0.98 3.09
C LEU A 140 14.03 0.44 2.65
N MET A 141 13.24 0.56 1.59
CA MET A 141 12.74 1.87 1.13
C MET A 141 11.97 2.62 2.22
N ARG A 142 11.17 1.91 2.99
CA ARG A 142 10.33 2.49 4.03
C ARG A 142 11.11 2.78 5.30
N LEU A 143 12.06 1.90 5.65
CA LEU A 143 13.00 2.11 6.76
C LEU A 143 13.80 3.40 6.56
N LEU A 144 14.39 3.59 5.38
CA LEU A 144 15.18 4.78 5.03
C LEU A 144 14.35 6.08 4.96
N ARG A 145 13.01 5.98 4.95
CA ARG A 145 12.09 7.12 5.01
C ARG A 145 11.51 7.35 6.41
N GLY A 146 11.97 6.63 7.42
CA GLY A 146 11.46 6.76 8.78
C GLY A 146 10.01 6.27 8.94
N SER A 147 9.59 5.24 8.17
CA SER A 147 8.23 4.73 8.30
C SER A 147 8.04 3.97 9.62
N GLY A 148 6.90 4.17 10.29
CA GLY A 148 6.48 3.42 11.47
C GLY A 148 6.03 1.99 11.16
N ILE A 149 5.45 1.32 12.16
CA ILE A 149 5.04 -0.11 12.13
C ILE A 149 4.19 -0.44 10.89
N ALA A 150 3.17 0.37 10.60
CA ALA A 150 2.29 0.17 9.44
C ALA A 150 3.07 0.20 8.11
N GLY A 151 3.98 1.15 7.98
CA GLY A 151 4.85 1.25 6.81
C GLY A 151 5.78 0.06 6.68
N LEU A 152 6.50 -0.30 7.73
CA LEU A 152 7.47 -1.40 7.74
C LEU A 152 6.82 -2.79 7.60
N SER A 153 5.51 -2.92 7.77
CA SER A 153 4.73 -4.11 7.42
C SER A 153 4.79 -4.45 5.92
N ALA A 154 5.34 -3.55 5.11
CA ALA A 154 5.55 -3.66 3.67
C ALA A 154 4.26 -3.99 2.87
N MET A 155 4.27 -4.97 1.96
CA MET A 155 3.10 -5.29 1.15
C MET A 155 2.29 -6.42 1.79
N ALA A 156 0.95 -6.24 1.88
CA ALA A 156 0.05 -7.32 2.26
C ALA A 156 -0.21 -8.27 1.09
N ARG A 157 -0.51 -9.56 1.38
CA ARG A 157 -0.91 -10.54 0.35
C ARG A 157 -2.15 -10.12 -0.42
N LEU A 158 -3.11 -9.56 0.29
CA LEU A 158 -4.35 -9.04 -0.28
C LEU A 158 -4.46 -7.55 0.06
N THR A 159 -4.92 -6.74 -0.88
CA THR A 159 -5.15 -5.31 -0.68
C THR A 159 -6.34 -4.89 -1.51
N MET A 160 -7.31 -4.23 -0.91
CA MET A 160 -8.40 -3.60 -1.66
C MET A 160 -7.88 -2.35 -2.38
N ARG A 161 -8.19 -2.23 -3.68
CA ARG A 161 -7.89 -1.05 -4.48
C ARG A 161 -8.89 -0.90 -5.62
N ASP A 162 -9.45 0.29 -5.80
CA ASP A 162 -10.41 0.60 -6.88
C ASP A 162 -11.58 -0.40 -6.96
N GLY A 163 -12.03 -0.92 -5.80
CA GLY A 163 -13.13 -1.87 -5.69
C GLY A 163 -12.78 -3.31 -6.10
N ILE A 164 -11.50 -3.62 -6.29
CA ILE A 164 -11.01 -4.98 -6.57
C ILE A 164 -9.99 -5.45 -5.54
N VAL A 165 -9.81 -6.74 -5.40
CA VAL A 165 -8.76 -7.32 -4.56
C VAL A 165 -7.47 -7.50 -5.37
N LEU A 166 -6.39 -6.85 -4.96
CA LEU A 166 -5.03 -7.13 -5.46
C LEU A 166 -4.45 -8.28 -4.65
N ALA A 167 -4.19 -9.41 -5.31
CA ALA A 167 -3.56 -10.57 -4.70
C ALA A 167 -2.08 -10.70 -5.13
N ARG A 168 -1.22 -11.11 -4.18
CA ARG A 168 0.22 -11.30 -4.38
C ARG A 168 0.62 -12.72 -3.98
N PRO A 169 0.28 -13.73 -4.78
CA PRO A 169 0.52 -15.12 -4.40
C PRO A 169 2.01 -15.46 -4.26
N LEU A 170 2.90 -14.74 -4.95
CA LEU A 170 4.34 -14.99 -4.97
C LEU A 170 5.13 -14.21 -3.90
N LEU A 171 4.46 -13.55 -2.96
CA LEU A 171 5.08 -12.59 -2.03
C LEU A 171 6.16 -13.21 -1.12
N ASP A 172 6.09 -14.51 -0.86
CA ASP A 172 7.09 -15.24 -0.06
C ASP A 172 8.09 -16.04 -0.92
N VAL A 173 7.91 -16.00 -2.25
CA VAL A 173 8.74 -16.75 -3.20
C VAL A 173 9.93 -15.90 -3.62
N PRO A 174 11.16 -16.41 -3.56
CA PRO A 174 12.33 -15.68 -4.05
C PRO A 174 12.34 -15.61 -5.57
N LYS A 175 12.85 -14.54 -6.12
CA LYS A 175 12.98 -14.33 -7.56
C LYS A 175 13.83 -15.40 -8.23
N SER A 176 14.90 -15.85 -7.59
CA SER A 176 15.76 -16.95 -8.05
C SER A 176 14.97 -18.23 -8.35
N GLN A 177 14.03 -18.59 -7.48
CA GLN A 177 13.18 -19.78 -7.63
C GLN A 177 12.22 -19.65 -8.82
N LEU A 178 11.68 -18.45 -9.08
CA LEU A 178 10.85 -18.18 -10.26
C LEU A 178 11.66 -18.34 -11.54
N ILE A 179 12.87 -17.79 -11.58
CA ILE A 179 13.78 -17.90 -12.73
C ILE A 179 14.17 -19.39 -12.96
N ALA A 180 14.52 -20.13 -11.90
CA ALA A 180 14.82 -21.56 -12.00
C ALA A 180 13.63 -22.35 -12.53
N THR A 181 12.41 -22.00 -12.12
CA THR A 181 11.16 -22.62 -12.60
C THR A 181 10.96 -22.40 -14.10
N LEU A 182 11.13 -21.15 -14.59
CA LEU A 182 10.99 -20.84 -16.01
C LEU A 182 12.08 -21.49 -16.87
N ARG A 183 13.34 -21.49 -16.39
CA ARG A 183 14.46 -22.15 -17.08
C ARG A 183 14.21 -23.65 -17.23
N ARG A 184 13.78 -24.33 -16.17
CA ARG A 184 13.41 -25.75 -16.21
C ARG A 184 12.27 -26.02 -17.18
N ALA A 185 11.31 -25.10 -17.26
CA ALA A 185 10.17 -25.19 -18.17
C ALA A 185 10.49 -24.73 -19.60
N LYS A 186 11.70 -24.23 -19.88
CA LYS A 186 12.14 -23.64 -21.15
C LYS A 186 11.22 -22.50 -21.62
N VAL A 187 10.71 -21.71 -20.67
CA VAL A 187 9.85 -20.54 -20.94
C VAL A 187 10.72 -19.28 -20.97
N GLY A 188 10.68 -18.55 -22.09
CA GLY A 188 11.39 -17.28 -22.27
C GLY A 188 10.71 -16.13 -21.52
N PHE A 189 11.50 -15.11 -21.19
CA PHE A 189 11.01 -13.86 -20.57
C PHE A 189 11.88 -12.69 -21.00
N ALA A 190 11.34 -11.47 -20.92
CA ALA A 190 12.07 -10.25 -21.22
C ALA A 190 12.99 -9.84 -20.03
N ASP A 191 14.22 -9.43 -20.33
CA ASP A 191 15.11 -8.75 -19.38
C ASP A 191 15.09 -7.25 -19.70
N ASP A 192 14.39 -6.47 -18.91
CA ASP A 192 14.28 -5.02 -19.09
C ASP A 192 15.52 -4.32 -18.51
N PRO A 193 16.36 -3.68 -19.34
CA PRO A 193 17.57 -3.00 -18.86
C PRO A 193 17.29 -1.85 -17.91
N THR A 194 16.08 -1.26 -17.89
CA THR A 194 15.71 -0.21 -16.93
C THR A 194 15.66 -0.72 -15.49
N ASN A 195 15.54 -2.03 -15.26
CA ASN A 195 15.61 -2.64 -13.94
C ASN A 195 17.01 -2.51 -13.27
N ARG A 196 18.03 -2.13 -14.05
CA ARG A 196 19.41 -1.93 -13.59
C ARG A 196 19.82 -0.45 -13.49
N ASN A 197 18.92 0.47 -13.86
CA ASN A 197 19.23 1.89 -13.89
C ASN A 197 19.30 2.48 -12.47
N ALA A 198 20.52 2.85 -12.04
CA ALA A 198 20.80 3.42 -10.72
C ALA A 198 20.15 4.82 -10.46
N ALA A 199 19.60 5.47 -11.48
CA ALA A 199 18.81 6.68 -11.29
C ALA A 199 17.56 6.42 -10.42
N PHE A 200 17.04 5.19 -10.41
CA PHE A 200 15.89 4.81 -9.59
C PHE A 200 16.30 4.22 -8.24
N THR A 201 15.50 4.48 -7.22
CA THR A 201 15.76 4.02 -5.83
C THR A 201 15.85 2.51 -5.70
N ARG A 202 14.96 1.74 -6.33
CA ARG A 202 14.94 0.28 -6.21
C ARG A 202 16.23 -0.40 -6.71
N PRO A 203 16.76 -0.09 -7.91
CA PRO A 203 18.03 -0.63 -8.36
C PRO A 203 19.20 -0.31 -7.40
N ARG A 204 19.25 0.92 -6.83
CA ARG A 204 20.27 1.27 -5.82
C ARG A 204 20.16 0.41 -4.57
N LEU A 205 18.94 0.22 -4.04
CA LEU A 205 18.72 -0.61 -2.85
C LEU A 205 19.03 -2.08 -3.12
N ARG A 206 18.72 -2.58 -4.32
CA ARG A 206 19.06 -3.94 -4.74
C ARG A 206 20.58 -4.16 -4.75
N ALA A 207 21.37 -3.15 -5.11
CA ALA A 207 22.83 -3.21 -5.05
C ALA A 207 23.38 -3.28 -3.60
N LEU A 208 22.62 -2.80 -2.59
CA LEU A 208 22.99 -2.89 -1.16
C LEU A 208 22.61 -4.25 -0.53
N LEU A 209 21.64 -4.97 -1.09
CA LEU A 209 21.13 -6.23 -0.50
C LEU A 209 22.23 -7.29 -0.28
N PRO A 210 23.22 -7.51 -1.18
CA PRO A 210 24.29 -8.45 -0.94
C PRO A 210 25.15 -8.13 0.28
N GLN A 211 25.43 -6.84 0.51
CA GLN A 211 26.19 -6.38 1.69
C GLN A 211 25.38 -6.60 2.98
N LEU A 212 24.09 -6.25 2.96
CA LEU A 212 23.20 -6.52 4.09
C LEU A 212 23.04 -8.03 4.37
N ALA A 213 23.03 -8.84 3.32
CA ALA A 213 22.93 -10.30 3.45
C ALA A 213 24.18 -10.90 4.12
N ALA A 214 25.37 -10.36 3.87
CA ALA A 214 26.60 -10.75 4.54
C ALA A 214 26.53 -10.54 6.07
N GLU A 215 25.80 -9.50 6.50
CA GLU A 215 25.52 -9.17 7.90
C GLU A 215 24.22 -9.81 8.43
N GLY A 216 23.65 -10.78 7.73
CA GLY A 216 22.41 -11.48 8.13
C GLY A 216 21.09 -10.80 7.72
N GLY A 217 21.16 -9.61 7.10
CA GLY A 217 20.01 -8.83 6.62
C GLY A 217 19.55 -9.24 5.21
N ASP A 218 19.46 -10.53 4.91
CA ASP A 218 19.03 -11.03 3.61
C ASP A 218 17.54 -10.78 3.34
N ALA A 219 17.09 -11.03 2.09
CA ALA A 219 15.69 -10.82 1.70
C ALA A 219 14.70 -11.67 2.53
N ARG A 220 15.10 -12.85 3.00
CA ARG A 220 14.29 -13.72 3.86
C ARG A 220 14.12 -13.09 5.24
N THR A 221 15.19 -12.60 5.83
CA THR A 221 15.19 -11.92 7.15
C THR A 221 14.34 -10.67 7.11
N LEU A 222 14.50 -9.81 6.08
CA LEU A 222 13.69 -8.60 5.91
C LEU A 222 12.20 -8.92 5.69
N ALA A 223 11.87 -9.92 4.89
CA ALA A 223 10.49 -10.37 4.71
C ALA A 223 9.88 -10.94 6.00
N ARG A 224 10.67 -11.68 6.81
CA ARG A 224 10.22 -12.15 8.14
C ARG A 224 9.98 -10.99 9.09
N LEU A 225 10.83 -9.97 9.09
CA LEU A 225 10.63 -8.76 9.88
C LEU A 225 9.32 -8.09 9.51
N SER A 226 9.06 -7.85 8.21
CA SER A 226 7.81 -7.24 7.77
C SER A 226 6.58 -8.05 8.16
N ALA A 227 6.64 -9.38 8.10
CA ALA A 227 5.55 -10.25 8.54
C ALA A 227 5.29 -10.17 10.05
N ARG A 228 6.34 -10.02 10.87
CA ARG A 228 6.21 -9.79 12.32
C ARG A 228 5.57 -8.43 12.59
N LEU A 229 6.03 -7.38 11.91
CA LEU A 229 5.47 -6.04 12.02
C LEU A 229 4.03 -5.98 11.51
N ALA A 230 3.67 -6.73 10.46
CA ALA A 230 2.30 -6.83 10.00
C ALA A 230 1.36 -7.42 11.07
N ARG A 231 1.81 -8.44 11.84
CA ARG A 231 1.03 -8.98 12.95
C ARG A 231 0.89 -7.98 14.11
N ALA A 232 1.97 -7.30 14.47
CA ALA A 232 1.93 -6.24 15.47
C ALA A 232 0.99 -5.10 15.04
N ASN A 233 1.10 -4.68 13.77
CA ASN A 233 0.23 -3.68 13.18
C ASN A 233 -1.25 -4.09 13.25
N ALA A 234 -1.59 -5.34 12.92
CA ALA A 234 -2.97 -5.82 13.01
C ALA A 234 -3.52 -5.75 14.46
N ALA A 235 -2.70 -6.06 15.46
CA ALA A 235 -3.10 -5.92 16.86
C ALA A 235 -3.35 -4.45 17.24
N VAL A 236 -2.47 -3.54 16.82
CA VAL A 236 -2.65 -2.10 17.06
C VAL A 236 -3.90 -1.56 16.35
N GLU A 237 -4.21 -2.03 15.12
CA GLU A 237 -5.45 -1.64 14.43
C GLU A 237 -6.71 -2.04 15.22
N VAL A 238 -6.75 -3.26 15.78
CA VAL A 238 -7.86 -3.72 16.64
C VAL A 238 -8.00 -2.85 17.89
N LEU A 239 -6.88 -2.51 18.53
CA LEU A 239 -6.87 -1.62 19.70
C LEU A 239 -7.35 -0.21 19.31
N THR A 240 -6.93 0.29 18.15
CA THR A 240 -7.36 1.61 17.64
C THR A 240 -8.85 1.64 17.35
N ASP A 241 -9.40 0.58 16.73
CA ASP A 241 -10.85 0.44 16.50
C ASP A 241 -11.65 0.42 17.80
N GLY A 242 -11.14 -0.28 18.81
CA GLY A 242 -11.73 -0.31 20.15
C GLY A 242 -11.70 1.07 20.83
N ALA A 243 -10.55 1.75 20.74
CA ALA A 243 -10.38 3.10 21.30
C ALA A 243 -11.28 4.13 20.58
N GLU A 244 -11.42 4.06 19.26
CA GLU A 244 -12.32 4.95 18.52
C GLU A 244 -13.78 4.77 18.96
N ARG A 245 -14.23 3.52 19.15
CA ARG A 245 -15.57 3.23 19.68
C ARG A 245 -15.76 3.74 21.09
N PHE A 246 -14.77 3.51 21.97
CA PHE A 246 -14.78 4.02 23.36
C PHE A 246 -14.92 5.52 23.43
N LEU A 247 -14.12 6.27 22.64
CA LEU A 247 -14.18 7.72 22.58
C LEU A 247 -15.53 8.22 22.04
N ARG A 248 -16.11 7.55 21.02
CA ARG A 248 -17.44 7.89 20.49
C ARG A 248 -18.56 7.67 21.53
N LEU A 249 -18.47 6.63 22.36
CA LEU A 249 -19.46 6.38 23.41
C LEU A 249 -19.45 7.45 24.50
N ARG A 250 -18.30 8.06 24.77
CA ARG A 250 -18.16 9.15 25.72
C ARG A 250 -18.63 10.51 25.14
N ASP A 251 -18.78 10.59 23.83
CA ASP A 251 -19.13 11.82 23.10
C ASP A 251 -20.66 12.06 22.98
N ARG A 252 -21.49 11.42 23.83
CA ARG A 252 -22.95 11.43 23.78
C ARG A 252 -23.65 12.76 24.15
N GLY A 253 -22.93 13.88 24.14
CA GLY A 253 -23.52 15.20 24.38
C GLY A 253 -22.80 16.27 23.57
N ASP A 254 -23.50 16.93 22.68
CA ASP A 254 -23.15 18.22 22.06
C ASP A 254 -22.12 18.26 20.90
N ALA A 255 -21.80 17.18 20.23
CA ALA A 255 -21.13 17.34 18.94
C ALA A 255 -22.14 17.81 17.88
N PRO A 256 -21.88 18.88 17.11
CA PRO A 256 -22.69 19.18 15.94
C PRO A 256 -22.62 17.99 14.99
N HIS A 257 -23.78 17.36 14.76
CA HIS A 257 -23.93 16.19 13.90
C HIS A 257 -23.76 16.60 12.43
N GLY A 258 -22.51 16.90 12.04
CA GLY A 258 -22.13 17.06 10.66
C GLY A 258 -21.05 16.02 10.31
N ALA A 259 -21.18 15.35 9.19
CA ALA A 259 -20.22 14.35 8.66
C ALA A 259 -18.79 14.91 8.44
N ALA A 260 -18.54 16.17 8.78
CA ALA A 260 -17.37 16.95 8.45
C ALA A 260 -16.42 17.25 9.61
N ALA A 261 -16.59 16.64 10.79
CA ALA A 261 -15.68 16.85 11.92
C ALA A 261 -15.61 15.62 12.83
N ARG A 262 -14.45 15.40 13.47
CA ARG A 262 -14.26 14.43 14.56
C ARG A 262 -13.86 15.15 15.83
N SER A 263 -14.34 14.66 16.96
CA SER A 263 -14.02 15.22 18.27
C SER A 263 -13.64 14.09 19.23
N PHE A 264 -12.64 14.32 20.08
CA PHE A 264 -12.23 13.42 21.14
C PHE A 264 -12.19 14.16 22.48
N GLU A 265 -12.71 13.57 23.53
CA GLU A 265 -12.50 14.07 24.89
C GLU A 265 -11.00 13.96 25.21
N ALA A 266 -10.35 15.07 25.55
CA ALA A 266 -8.90 15.16 25.69
C ALA A 266 -8.37 14.26 26.81
N THR A 267 -9.07 14.20 27.96
CA THR A 267 -8.65 13.36 29.11
C THR A 267 -8.74 11.87 28.76
N ALA A 268 -9.83 11.42 28.14
CA ALA A 268 -9.97 10.02 27.71
C ALA A 268 -8.96 9.67 26.61
N PHE A 269 -8.72 10.58 25.67
CA PHE A 269 -7.70 10.40 24.63
C PHE A 269 -6.30 10.25 25.25
N ALA A 270 -5.94 11.05 26.26
CA ALA A 270 -4.65 11.01 26.92
C ALA A 270 -4.38 9.70 27.69
N THR A 271 -5.42 8.94 28.09
CA THR A 271 -5.25 7.62 28.75
C THR A 271 -4.88 6.49 27.81
N LEU A 272 -5.01 6.71 26.49
CA LEU A 272 -4.72 5.68 25.50
C LEU A 272 -3.21 5.55 25.24
N PRO A 273 -2.72 4.35 24.84
CA PRO A 273 -1.33 4.18 24.41
C PRO A 273 -0.95 5.14 23.28
N GLU A 274 0.29 5.61 23.29
CA GLU A 274 0.78 6.62 22.32
C GLU A 274 0.55 6.22 20.87
N GLU A 275 0.90 5.00 20.47
CA GLU A 275 0.69 4.50 19.11
C GLU A 275 -0.80 4.49 18.71
N VAL A 276 -1.71 4.21 19.64
CA VAL A 276 -3.16 4.24 19.40
C VAL A 276 -3.63 5.69 19.17
N ARG A 277 -3.16 6.63 19.99
CA ARG A 277 -3.44 8.06 19.86
C ARG A 277 -2.95 8.61 18.51
N LEU A 278 -1.72 8.25 18.14
CA LEU A 278 -1.11 8.60 16.87
C LEU A 278 -1.96 8.12 15.69
N ARG A 279 -2.45 6.87 15.74
CA ARG A 279 -3.32 6.32 14.69
C ARG A 279 -4.68 6.97 14.60
N LEU A 280 -5.28 7.30 15.74
CA LEU A 280 -6.55 8.03 15.76
C LEU A 280 -6.41 9.41 15.09
N LEU A 281 -5.31 10.13 15.37
CA LEU A 281 -5.01 11.40 14.70
C LEU A 281 -4.78 11.21 13.19
N LEU A 282 -3.94 10.26 12.78
CA LEU A 282 -3.69 9.96 11.38
C LEU A 282 -4.99 9.65 10.63
N ARG A 283 -5.81 8.74 11.16
CA ARG A 283 -7.10 8.37 10.56
C ARG A 283 -8.06 9.55 10.44
N ALA A 284 -8.10 10.43 11.46
CA ALA A 284 -8.96 11.59 11.43
C ALA A 284 -8.46 12.64 10.43
N ILE A 285 -7.15 12.91 10.40
CA ILE A 285 -6.54 13.87 9.48
C ILE A 285 -6.68 13.38 8.03
N ASP A 286 -6.38 12.12 7.74
CA ASP A 286 -6.50 11.55 6.39
C ASP A 286 -7.95 11.51 5.88
N ALA A 287 -8.92 11.36 6.79
CA ALA A 287 -10.34 11.33 6.42
C ALA A 287 -10.94 12.73 6.16
N LEU A 288 -10.39 13.76 6.78
CA LEU A 288 -10.96 15.12 6.77
C LEU A 288 -10.09 16.14 6.03
N GLY A 289 -8.81 15.83 5.85
CA GLY A 289 -7.86 16.63 5.07
C GLY A 289 -8.05 16.49 3.57
N HIS A 290 -7.61 17.48 2.80
CA HIS A 290 -7.78 17.53 1.35
C HIS A 290 -6.46 17.71 0.57
N GLU A 291 -5.32 17.80 1.27
CA GLU A 291 -3.99 18.01 0.66
C GLU A 291 -3.19 16.70 0.49
N GLY A 292 -3.82 15.54 0.74
CA GLY A 292 -3.19 14.23 0.68
C GLY A 292 -2.88 13.64 2.07
N PRO A 293 -2.23 12.47 2.15
CA PRO A 293 -2.00 11.78 3.41
C PRO A 293 -1.03 12.55 4.31
N ALA A 294 -1.32 12.53 5.61
CA ALA A 294 -0.46 13.15 6.61
C ALA A 294 0.89 12.41 6.75
N GLU A 295 1.96 13.17 6.91
CA GLU A 295 3.29 12.64 7.19
C GLU A 295 3.41 12.21 8.66
N LEU A 296 3.85 10.99 8.92
CA LEU A 296 3.95 10.40 10.25
C LEU A 296 4.70 11.32 11.24
N GLY A 297 5.91 11.77 10.91
CA GLY A 297 6.71 12.61 11.80
C GLY A 297 6.07 13.94 12.15
N LYS A 298 5.24 14.50 11.26
CA LYS A 298 4.46 15.71 11.57
C LYS A 298 3.34 15.42 12.55
N VAL A 299 2.70 14.25 12.45
CA VAL A 299 1.63 13.85 13.38
C VAL A 299 2.21 13.48 14.75
N GLU A 300 3.40 12.89 14.81
CA GLU A 300 4.16 12.68 16.06
C GLU A 300 4.46 14.02 16.76
N THR A 301 4.92 15.01 16.00
CA THR A 301 5.13 16.37 16.52
C THR A 301 3.83 17.01 17.03
N LEU A 302 2.72 16.85 16.30
CA LEU A 302 1.39 17.31 16.71
C LEU A 302 0.94 16.64 18.00
N LEU A 303 1.13 15.31 18.13
CA LEU A 303 0.77 14.57 19.33
C LEU A 303 1.53 15.09 20.56
N THR A 304 2.84 15.33 20.41
CA THR A 304 3.68 15.91 21.47
C THR A 304 3.16 17.32 21.88
N ALA A 305 2.78 18.14 20.90
CA ALA A 305 2.24 19.48 21.18
C ALA A 305 0.87 19.42 21.88
N LEU A 306 0.01 18.44 21.52
CA LEU A 306 -1.26 18.18 22.21
C LEU A 306 -1.03 17.75 23.66
N ASP A 307 -0.08 16.84 23.92
CA ASP A 307 0.25 16.37 25.27
C ASP A 307 0.75 17.54 26.16
N GLN A 308 1.62 18.40 25.63
CA GLN A 308 2.09 19.60 26.32
C GLN A 308 0.95 20.58 26.62
N ALA A 309 0.07 20.82 25.66
CA ALA A 309 -1.07 21.73 25.81
C ALA A 309 -2.10 21.18 26.83
N MET A 310 -2.34 19.87 26.86
CA MET A 310 -3.22 19.23 27.85
C MET A 310 -2.62 19.32 29.27
N ALA A 311 -1.32 19.07 29.43
CA ALA A 311 -0.62 19.19 30.70
C ALA A 311 -0.64 20.64 31.23
N ALA A 312 -0.40 21.63 30.37
CA ALA A 312 -0.48 23.04 30.75
C ALA A 312 -1.91 23.49 31.16
N GLY A 313 -2.93 22.97 30.48
CA GLY A 313 -4.33 23.23 30.80
C GLY A 313 -4.77 22.67 32.15
N THR A 314 -4.24 21.49 32.52
CA THR A 314 -4.48 20.88 33.87
C THR A 314 -3.80 21.67 34.98
N ALA A 315 -2.62 22.23 34.75
CA ALA A 315 -1.88 23.03 35.73
C ALA A 315 -2.53 24.42 35.98
N ALA A 316 -3.19 25.00 34.97
CA ALA A 316 -3.79 26.33 35.05
C ALA A 316 -5.20 26.39 35.69
N GLY A 317 -5.81 25.25 36.02
CA GLY A 317 -7.11 25.11 36.63
C GLY A 317 -8.31 25.47 35.73
N PRO A 318 -9.56 25.23 36.19
CA PRO A 318 -10.77 25.32 35.35
C PRO A 318 -11.09 26.73 34.80
N ARG A 319 -10.51 27.80 35.35
CA ARG A 319 -10.76 29.19 34.92
C ARG A 319 -10.02 29.59 33.62
N ALA A 320 -8.92 28.93 33.26
CA ALA A 320 -8.17 29.29 32.07
C ALA A 320 -8.88 28.86 30.76
N SER A 321 -9.81 27.92 30.86
CA SER A 321 -10.58 27.37 29.71
C SER A 321 -11.89 28.18 29.43
N ALA A 322 -12.27 29.16 30.26
CA ALA A 322 -13.57 29.78 30.22
C ALA A 322 -13.81 30.74 29.02
N ASN A 323 -12.74 31.14 28.31
CA ASN A 323 -12.84 32.11 27.22
C ASN A 323 -13.03 31.51 25.81
N GLY A 324 -13.28 30.21 25.66
CA GLY A 324 -13.57 29.57 24.35
C GLY A 324 -12.43 29.63 23.34
N ARG A 325 -11.27 30.20 23.67
CA ARG A 325 -10.09 30.24 22.78
C ARG A 325 -9.36 28.90 22.79
N PRO A 326 -9.01 28.36 21.63
CA PRO A 326 -8.25 27.12 21.57
C PRO A 326 -6.86 27.28 22.19
N VAL A 327 -6.47 26.36 23.06
CA VAL A 327 -5.12 26.27 23.66
C VAL A 327 -4.09 25.85 22.60
N LEU A 328 -4.53 25.07 21.60
CA LEU A 328 -3.73 24.67 20.44
C LEU A 328 -4.60 24.77 19.19
N LYS A 329 -4.03 25.28 18.10
CA LYS A 329 -4.67 25.32 16.78
C LYS A 329 -3.60 25.13 15.70
N GLN A 330 -3.72 24.07 14.90
CA GLN A 330 -2.74 23.72 13.87
C GLN A 330 -3.43 23.14 12.64
N THR A 331 -2.91 23.45 11.45
CA THR A 331 -3.37 22.86 10.18
C THR A 331 -2.35 21.82 9.70
N MET A 332 -2.85 20.68 9.21
CA MET A 332 -2.02 19.59 8.70
C MET A 332 -2.76 18.81 7.61
N ALA A 333 -2.11 18.60 6.46
CA ALA A 333 -2.66 17.86 5.32
C ALA A 333 -4.08 18.35 4.89
N GLY A 334 -4.38 19.63 5.06
CA GLY A 334 -5.70 20.20 4.77
C GLY A 334 -6.75 19.93 5.85
N ALA A 335 -6.38 19.37 7.01
CA ALA A 335 -7.22 19.29 8.21
C ALA A 335 -6.82 20.36 9.23
N LEU A 336 -7.79 20.90 9.98
CA LEU A 336 -7.60 21.79 11.09
C LEU A 336 -7.79 21.03 12.40
N ILE A 337 -6.76 21.02 13.24
CA ILE A 337 -6.76 20.40 14.56
C ILE A 337 -6.75 21.50 15.61
N SER A 338 -7.64 21.39 16.61
CA SER A 338 -7.68 22.34 17.73
C SER A 338 -7.98 21.62 19.05
N LEU A 339 -7.40 22.14 20.13
CA LEU A 339 -7.71 21.76 21.51
C LEU A 339 -8.42 22.92 22.19
N ALA A 340 -9.69 22.75 22.51
CA ALA A 340 -10.52 23.76 23.19
C ALA A 340 -11.56 23.07 24.08
N GLY A 341 -11.86 23.67 25.25
CA GLY A 341 -12.89 23.19 26.16
C GLY A 341 -12.69 21.73 26.60
N GLY A 342 -11.44 21.26 26.75
CA GLY A 342 -11.13 19.87 27.10
C GLY A 342 -11.37 18.84 25.97
N ARG A 343 -11.49 19.31 24.73
CA ARG A 343 -11.77 18.46 23.55
C ARG A 343 -10.77 18.72 22.42
N ILE A 344 -10.35 17.65 21.75
CA ILE A 344 -9.57 17.70 20.52
C ILE A 344 -10.57 17.66 19.36
N HIS A 345 -10.63 18.73 18.58
CA HIS A 345 -11.47 18.82 17.38
C HIS A 345 -10.61 18.71 16.13
N ILE A 346 -11.06 17.93 15.17
CA ILE A 346 -10.42 17.75 13.87
C ILE A 346 -11.49 17.92 12.80
N GLY A 347 -11.26 18.85 11.87
CA GLY A 347 -12.17 19.15 10.77
C GLY A 347 -11.40 19.57 9.51
N PRO A 348 -12.07 19.80 8.39
CA PRO A 348 -11.40 20.33 7.20
C PRO A 348 -10.85 21.72 7.49
N ALA A 349 -9.64 22.01 7.01
CA ALA A 349 -9.09 23.35 7.09
C ALA A 349 -9.88 24.29 6.16
N PRO A 350 -10.11 25.56 6.57
CA PRO A 350 -10.71 26.55 5.68
C PRO A 350 -9.82 26.74 4.45
N ALA A 351 -10.45 26.96 3.29
CA ALA A 351 -9.71 27.27 2.06
C ALA A 351 -8.78 28.46 2.29
N PRO A 352 -7.54 28.45 1.76
CA PRO A 352 -6.67 29.61 1.85
C PRO A 352 -7.37 30.82 1.23
N ARG A 353 -7.44 31.94 1.97
CA ARG A 353 -8.00 33.20 1.45
C ARG A 353 -7.24 33.56 0.18
N SER A 354 -7.92 33.71 -0.93
CA SER A 354 -7.31 34.21 -2.16
C SER A 354 -6.73 35.63 -1.89
N LYS A 355 -5.50 35.86 -2.37
CA LYS A 355 -4.83 37.18 -2.23
C LYS A 355 -5.57 38.34 -2.94
N GLY A 356 -6.80 38.12 -3.42
CA GLY A 356 -7.62 39.08 -4.17
C GLY A 356 -8.48 40.03 -3.35
N ASP A 357 -8.74 39.76 -2.06
CA ASP A 357 -9.73 40.54 -1.28
C ASP A 357 -9.15 41.74 -0.47
N LEU A 358 -7.92 42.15 -0.76
CA LEU A 358 -7.28 43.29 -0.12
C LEU A 358 -7.21 44.54 -1.02
N LYS A 359 -8.11 44.71 -2.00
CA LYS A 359 -8.28 45.96 -2.74
C LYS A 359 -9.75 46.30 -2.79
N GLY A 360 -10.23 47.03 -1.78
CA GLY A 360 -11.59 47.57 -1.76
C GLY A 360 -11.99 48.02 -0.35
N GLY A 361 -11.50 49.17 0.06
CA GLY A 361 -11.91 49.82 1.26
C GLY A 361 -11.07 51.07 1.50
#